data_b9ce8af3be2772c39a5d483998ec7433
#
_entry.id   b9ce8af3be2772c39a5d483998ec7433
#
_cell.length_a   1.000
_cell.length_b   1.000
_cell.length_c   1.000
_cell.angle_alpha   90.00
_cell.angle_beta   90.00
_cell.angle_gamma   90.00
#
_symmetry.space_group_name_H-M   'P 1'
#
loop_
_entity.id
_entity.type
_entity.pdbx_description
1 polymer ?
#
loop_
_entity_poly.entity_id
_entity_poly.type
_entity_poly.pdbx_seq_one_letter_code
_entity_poly.pdbx_strand_id
1 'polypeptide(L)'
;MKRSSWMFAVALLAVVACGAVMIGYAQQSDTNAAPAWGGHRHGDHMGYMFKALNLTDAQKAQVKTIMQANRANMRPPMQQLGQNRVAILTATSGGAFDQAKVTVLANQQAQLMAQMQVQKASIQSQIYNQVLTPEQRTTADSLRQKQIARITEHLQKMSQSGTETPGE
;
A
#
# COMPACT_ATOMS: atom_id res chain seq x y z
N MET A 1 -24.13 61.54 -6.17
CA MET A 1 -24.85 61.89 -4.90
C MET A 1 -24.56 60.78 -3.89
N LYS A 2 -23.98 61.18 -2.74
CA LYS A 2 -24.03 60.68 -1.35
C LYS A 2 -23.62 59.22 -1.11
N ARG A 3 -22.41 58.96 -0.53
CA ARG A 3 -22.04 59.02 0.90
C ARG A 3 -22.79 57.97 1.71
N SER A 4 -22.15 56.98 2.37
CA SER A 4 -21.53 57.08 3.68
C SER A 4 -20.88 55.71 4.02
N SER A 5 -19.64 55.57 4.19
CA SER A 5 -18.79 55.55 5.37
C SER A 5 -19.50 55.22 6.69
N TRP A 6 -19.09 54.15 7.35
CA TRP A 6 -18.88 54.16 8.81
C TRP A 6 -17.93 53.04 9.29
N MET A 7 -16.84 53.56 9.82
CA MET A 7 -15.88 52.84 10.68
C MET A 7 -16.50 52.67 12.09
N PHE A 8 -16.10 51.64 12.79
CA PHE A 8 -15.77 51.62 14.24
C PHE A 8 -14.92 50.38 14.43
N ALA A 9 -13.67 50.41 14.66
CA ALA A 9 -12.83 50.93 15.72
C ALA A 9 -13.01 50.21 17.07
N VAL A 10 -11.97 49.44 17.43
CA VAL A 10 -11.26 49.28 18.71
C VAL A 10 -12.01 48.66 19.88
N ALA A 11 -11.47 47.54 20.37
CA ALA A 11 -11.16 47.38 21.79
C ALA A 11 -10.11 46.29 22.04
N LEU A 12 -8.99 46.72 22.47
CA LEU A 12 -7.86 46.05 23.07
C LEU A 12 -8.26 45.58 24.47
N LEU A 13 -7.94 44.36 24.84
CA LEU A 13 -7.67 44.04 26.25
C LEU A 13 -6.70 42.84 26.37
N ALA A 14 -5.51 43.19 26.80
CA ALA A 14 -4.47 42.32 27.29
C ALA A 14 -4.83 41.74 28.65
N VAL A 15 -4.63 40.46 28.87
CA VAL A 15 -4.41 39.89 30.19
C VAL A 15 -3.19 38.99 30.17
N VAL A 16 -2.32 39.34 31.06
CA VAL A 16 -0.98 38.86 31.36
C VAL A 16 -1.00 37.49 32.07
N ALA A 17 -0.01 36.67 31.76
CA ALA A 17 0.80 35.78 32.60
C ALA A 17 0.12 34.69 33.42
N CYS A 18 0.55 33.47 33.22
CA CYS A 18 1.33 32.70 34.18
C CYS A 18 1.90 31.45 33.56
N GLY A 19 3.18 31.31 33.73
CA GLY A 19 4.09 30.29 33.33
C GLY A 19 3.77 28.88 33.82
N ALA A 20 4.07 27.97 32.97
CA ALA A 20 4.54 26.64 33.33
C ALA A 20 5.50 26.21 32.23
N VAL A 21 6.77 26.23 32.53
CA VAL A 21 7.83 25.59 31.76
C VAL A 21 7.60 24.08 31.88
N MET A 22 6.95 23.51 30.88
CA MET A 22 6.99 22.06 30.66
C MET A 22 8.08 21.82 29.62
N ILE A 23 9.23 21.37 30.10
CA ILE A 23 10.26 20.74 29.30
C ILE A 23 9.66 19.45 28.77
N GLY A 24 8.94 19.55 27.67
CA GLY A 24 8.52 18.39 26.89
C GLY A 24 9.72 17.90 26.11
N TYR A 25 10.24 16.74 26.49
CA TYR A 25 11.16 15.96 25.69
C TYR A 25 10.51 15.76 24.32
N ALA A 26 11.04 16.42 23.29
CA ALA A 26 10.70 16.11 21.92
C ALA A 26 11.16 14.68 21.66
N GLN A 27 10.25 13.75 21.78
CA GLN A 27 10.37 12.42 21.24
C GLN A 27 10.43 12.61 19.72
N GLN A 28 11.61 12.56 19.20
CA GLN A 28 11.92 12.55 17.78
C GLN A 28 11.31 11.24 17.24
N SER A 29 10.05 11.35 16.85
CA SER A 29 9.37 10.27 16.14
C SER A 29 10.06 10.14 14.80
N ASP A 30 10.80 9.05 14.63
CA ASP A 30 11.33 8.62 13.36
C ASP A 30 10.18 8.52 12.35
N THR A 31 9.98 9.56 11.55
CA THR A 31 8.98 9.66 10.49
C THR A 31 9.37 8.81 9.26
N ASN A 32 10.02 7.67 9.49
CA ASN A 32 10.19 6.62 8.49
C ASN A 32 9.15 5.50 8.61
N ALA A 33 8.06 5.73 9.33
CA ALA A 33 6.91 4.85 9.29
C ALA A 33 6.30 4.93 7.89
N ALA A 34 6.55 3.92 7.08
CA ALA A 34 5.80 3.68 5.86
C ALA A 34 4.31 3.72 6.20
N PRO A 35 3.45 4.38 5.40
CA PRO A 35 2.03 4.44 5.68
C PRO A 35 1.49 3.03 5.87
N ALA A 36 0.92 2.77 7.05
CA ALA A 36 0.27 1.52 7.40
C ALA A 36 -1.02 1.39 6.55
N TRP A 37 -0.87 0.93 5.34
CA TRP A 37 -1.97 0.55 4.48
C TRP A 37 -2.50 -0.79 4.96
N GLY A 38 -3.67 -0.75 5.55
CA GLY A 38 -4.55 -1.81 6.03
C GLY A 38 -3.96 -3.22 6.10
N GLY A 39 -3.72 -3.68 7.31
CA GLY A 39 -3.05 -4.91 7.68
C GLY A 39 -3.66 -6.19 7.13
N HIS A 40 -3.37 -6.48 5.89
CA HIS A 40 -3.24 -7.85 5.43
C HIS A 40 -1.76 -8.05 5.11
N ARG A 41 -1.13 -8.96 5.80
CA ARG A 41 0.30 -9.32 5.73
C ARG A 41 0.77 -9.77 4.34
N HIS A 42 0.43 -9.03 3.30
CA HIS A 42 0.89 -9.28 1.92
C HIS A 42 2.35 -8.82 1.69
N GLY A 43 2.91 -8.05 2.64
CA GLY A 43 4.32 -7.65 2.61
C GLY A 43 5.30 -8.76 2.99
N ASP A 44 4.84 -9.76 3.75
CA ASP A 44 5.71 -10.81 4.30
C ASP A 44 6.17 -11.85 3.28
N HIS A 45 5.53 -12.00 2.13
CA HIS A 45 5.94 -13.00 1.14
C HIS A 45 7.33 -12.72 0.55
N MET A 46 7.68 -11.46 0.32
CA MET A 46 8.99 -11.11 -0.20
C MET A 46 10.06 -11.25 0.89
N GLY A 47 9.76 -10.84 2.11
CA GLY A 47 10.63 -11.01 3.27
C GLY A 47 10.87 -12.49 3.62
N TYR A 48 9.82 -13.32 3.60
CA TYR A 48 9.93 -14.76 3.79
C TYR A 48 10.78 -15.42 2.70
N MET A 49 10.57 -15.05 1.44
CA MET A 49 11.34 -15.56 0.31
C MET A 49 12.82 -15.19 0.43
N PHE A 50 13.15 -13.95 0.78
CA PHE A 50 14.53 -13.52 0.99
C PHE A 50 15.22 -14.23 2.17
N LYS A 51 14.47 -14.48 3.25
CA LYS A 51 14.97 -15.26 4.38
C LYS A 51 15.23 -16.72 3.99
N ALA A 52 14.33 -17.33 3.22
CA ALA A 52 14.47 -18.72 2.76
C ALA A 52 15.62 -18.91 1.74
N LEU A 53 15.98 -17.85 1.01
CA LEU A 53 17.08 -17.86 0.02
C LEU A 53 18.46 -17.62 0.64
N ASN A 54 18.57 -17.30 1.93
CA ASN A 54 19.83 -17.00 2.62
C ASN A 54 20.73 -16.03 1.85
N LEU A 55 20.16 -14.90 1.41
CA LEU A 55 20.90 -13.91 0.62
C LEU A 55 22.10 -13.37 1.40
N THR A 56 23.24 -13.27 0.74
CA THR A 56 24.41 -12.57 1.27
C THR A 56 24.14 -11.07 1.41
N ASP A 57 24.98 -10.36 2.18
CA ASP A 57 24.80 -8.91 2.35
C ASP A 57 25.04 -8.14 1.03
N ALA A 58 25.95 -8.64 0.17
CA ALA A 58 26.14 -8.11 -1.18
C ALA A 58 24.86 -8.28 -2.03
N GLN A 59 24.23 -9.45 -2.01
CA GLN A 59 22.98 -9.70 -2.70
C GLN A 59 21.83 -8.84 -2.16
N LYS A 60 21.72 -8.66 -0.84
CA LYS A 60 20.75 -7.75 -0.23
C LYS A 60 20.94 -6.31 -0.69
N ALA A 61 22.19 -5.85 -0.80
CA ALA A 61 22.50 -4.52 -1.34
C ALA A 61 22.06 -4.38 -2.81
N GLN A 62 22.30 -5.39 -3.65
CA GLN A 62 21.85 -5.42 -5.04
C GLN A 62 20.31 -5.39 -5.14
N VAL A 63 19.60 -6.20 -4.35
CA VAL A 63 18.13 -6.17 -4.26
C VAL A 63 17.64 -4.77 -3.89
N LYS A 64 18.24 -4.13 -2.89
CA LYS A 64 17.91 -2.76 -2.48
C LYS A 64 18.09 -1.77 -3.63
N THR A 65 19.17 -1.88 -4.39
CA THR A 65 19.43 -1.03 -5.56
C THR A 65 18.33 -1.21 -6.63
N ILE A 66 17.98 -2.46 -6.97
CA ILE A 66 16.90 -2.76 -7.93
C ILE A 66 15.57 -2.17 -7.44
N MET A 67 15.24 -2.34 -6.16
CA MET A 67 14.01 -1.78 -5.59
C MET A 67 13.99 -0.25 -5.60
N GLN A 68 15.11 0.38 -5.30
CA GLN A 68 15.25 1.84 -5.33
C GLN A 68 15.10 2.39 -6.76
N ALA A 69 15.74 1.76 -7.76
CA ALA A 69 15.62 2.15 -9.16
C ALA A 69 14.17 2.08 -9.67
N ASN A 70 13.40 1.09 -9.20
CA ASN A 70 12.00 0.91 -9.60
C ASN A 70 11.01 1.74 -8.76
N ARG A 71 11.46 2.40 -7.69
CA ARG A 71 10.58 3.14 -6.78
C ARG A 71 9.87 4.32 -7.47
N ALA A 72 10.56 4.99 -8.38
CA ALA A 72 9.99 6.10 -9.13
C ALA A 72 8.77 5.67 -9.97
N ASN A 73 8.83 4.47 -10.56
CA ASN A 73 7.74 3.90 -11.36
C ASN A 73 6.58 3.38 -10.51
N MET A 74 6.83 2.98 -9.26
CA MET A 74 5.81 2.47 -8.35
C MET A 74 5.02 3.56 -7.62
N ARG A 75 5.64 4.73 -7.36
CA ARG A 75 5.02 5.82 -6.58
C ARG A 75 3.75 6.39 -7.22
N PRO A 76 3.73 6.78 -8.52
CA PRO A 76 2.54 7.35 -9.13
C PRO A 76 1.32 6.43 -9.07
N PRO A 77 1.36 5.15 -9.50
CA PRO A 77 0.20 4.28 -9.40
C PRO A 77 -0.23 4.01 -7.95
N MET A 78 0.68 3.97 -6.98
CA MET A 78 0.32 3.86 -5.56
C MET A 78 -0.44 5.08 -5.05
N GLN A 79 -0.01 6.29 -5.41
CA GLN A 79 -0.72 7.53 -5.05
C GLN A 79 -2.11 7.59 -5.67
N GLN A 80 -2.22 7.26 -6.96
CA GLN A 80 -3.50 7.22 -7.67
C GLN A 80 -4.44 6.16 -7.07
N LEU A 81 -3.90 4.99 -6.67
CA LEU A 81 -4.69 3.96 -6.00
C LEU A 81 -5.24 4.46 -4.66
N GLY A 82 -4.44 5.22 -3.90
CA GLY A 82 -4.87 5.86 -2.67
C GLY A 82 -6.00 6.87 -2.90
N GLN A 83 -5.84 7.76 -3.89
CA GLN A 83 -6.86 8.75 -4.25
C GLN A 83 -8.15 8.08 -4.73
N ASN A 84 -8.04 7.05 -5.57
CA ASN A 84 -9.18 6.28 -6.05
C ASN A 84 -9.94 5.61 -4.90
N ARG A 85 -9.22 5.03 -3.92
CA ARG A 85 -9.84 4.45 -2.72
C ARG A 85 -10.63 5.50 -1.92
N VAL A 86 -10.07 6.68 -1.73
CA VAL A 86 -10.79 7.79 -1.08
C VAL A 86 -12.04 8.15 -1.86
N ALA A 87 -11.96 8.23 -3.19
CA ALA A 87 -13.11 8.54 -4.06
C ALA A 87 -14.23 7.48 -3.94
N ILE A 88 -13.88 6.18 -3.88
CA ILE A 88 -14.86 5.10 -3.66
C ILE A 88 -15.53 5.25 -2.29
N LEU A 89 -14.73 5.44 -1.23
CA LEU A 89 -15.27 5.62 0.12
C LEU A 89 -16.21 6.83 0.21
N THR A 90 -15.86 7.93 -0.45
CA THR A 90 -16.71 9.13 -0.53
C THR A 90 -18.00 8.86 -1.31
N ALA A 91 -17.91 8.14 -2.43
CA ALA A 91 -19.07 7.81 -3.26
C ALA A 91 -20.06 6.84 -2.59
N THR A 92 -19.62 6.13 -1.55
CA THR A 92 -20.43 5.17 -0.80
C THR A 92 -20.72 5.60 0.64
N SER A 93 -20.33 6.83 1.03
CA SER A 93 -20.56 7.35 2.36
C SER A 93 -22.02 7.68 2.61
N GLY A 94 -22.48 7.59 3.88
CA GLY A 94 -23.83 7.94 4.27
C GLY A 94 -24.93 7.06 3.67
N GLY A 95 -24.59 5.83 3.23
CA GLY A 95 -25.54 4.91 2.59
C GLY A 95 -25.83 5.24 1.11
N ALA A 96 -25.17 6.25 0.54
CA ALA A 96 -25.27 6.54 -0.89
C ALA A 96 -24.61 5.45 -1.72
N PHE A 97 -25.25 5.07 -2.83
CA PHE A 97 -24.69 4.13 -3.79
C PHE A 97 -25.03 4.57 -5.22
N ASP A 98 -24.04 5.12 -5.89
CA ASP A 98 -24.09 5.41 -7.33
C ASP A 98 -23.31 4.31 -8.07
N GLN A 99 -24.02 3.35 -8.63
CA GLN A 99 -23.44 2.21 -9.33
C GLN A 99 -22.55 2.65 -10.50
N ALA A 100 -22.96 3.64 -11.28
CA ALA A 100 -22.19 4.08 -12.44
C ALA A 100 -20.83 4.67 -12.00
N LYS A 101 -20.86 5.55 -11.02
CA LYS A 101 -19.65 6.16 -10.45
C LYS A 101 -18.73 5.14 -9.80
N VAL A 102 -19.27 4.23 -8.99
CA VAL A 102 -18.49 3.16 -8.33
C VAL A 102 -17.87 2.24 -9.37
N THR A 103 -18.58 1.89 -10.45
CA THR A 103 -18.06 1.07 -11.55
C THR A 103 -16.87 1.73 -12.24
N VAL A 104 -16.95 3.03 -12.55
CA VAL A 104 -15.83 3.78 -13.15
C VAL A 104 -14.62 3.76 -12.24
N LEU A 105 -14.80 4.03 -10.95
CA LEU A 105 -13.71 4.03 -9.97
C LEU A 105 -13.10 2.62 -9.77
N ALA A 106 -13.93 1.58 -9.77
CA ALA A 106 -13.48 0.19 -9.67
C ALA A 106 -12.64 -0.22 -10.89
N ASN A 107 -13.05 0.19 -12.11
CA ASN A 107 -12.26 -0.05 -13.32
C ASN A 107 -10.90 0.67 -13.29
N GLN A 108 -10.85 1.92 -12.82
CA GLN A 108 -9.60 2.64 -12.62
C GLN A 108 -8.70 1.94 -11.61
N GLN A 109 -9.27 1.45 -10.50
CA GLN A 109 -8.53 0.67 -9.51
C GLN A 109 -7.93 -0.60 -10.11
N ALA A 110 -8.69 -1.33 -10.91
CA ALA A 110 -8.23 -2.55 -11.57
C ALA A 110 -7.06 -2.27 -12.52
N GLN A 111 -7.11 -1.20 -13.31
CA GLN A 111 -6.01 -0.79 -14.19
C GLN A 111 -4.73 -0.44 -13.41
N LEU A 112 -4.84 0.31 -12.32
CA LEU A 112 -3.70 0.66 -11.47
C LEU A 112 -3.10 -0.59 -10.80
N MET A 113 -3.93 -1.50 -10.33
CA MET A 113 -3.48 -2.77 -9.76
C MET A 113 -2.77 -3.64 -10.80
N ALA A 114 -3.27 -3.69 -12.06
CA ALA A 114 -2.63 -4.40 -13.16
C ALA A 114 -1.23 -3.82 -13.46
N GLN A 115 -1.08 -2.51 -13.55
CA GLN A 115 0.21 -1.84 -13.73
C GLN A 115 1.19 -2.18 -12.61
N MET A 116 0.74 -2.10 -11.34
CA MET A 116 1.57 -2.45 -10.19
C MET A 116 1.99 -3.92 -10.19
N GLN A 117 1.10 -4.83 -10.62
CA GLN A 117 1.40 -6.25 -10.72
C GLN A 117 2.48 -6.54 -11.78
N VAL A 118 2.40 -5.89 -12.94
CA VAL A 118 3.42 -5.99 -14.00
C VAL A 118 4.77 -5.48 -13.49
N GLN A 119 4.81 -4.31 -12.84
CA GLN A 119 6.03 -3.76 -12.26
C GLN A 119 6.64 -4.70 -11.20
N LYS A 120 5.80 -5.25 -10.32
CA LYS A 120 6.24 -6.22 -9.30
C LYS A 120 6.84 -7.47 -9.95
N ALA A 121 6.21 -8.01 -10.99
CA ALA A 121 6.71 -9.17 -11.72
C ALA A 121 8.06 -8.86 -12.41
N SER A 122 8.20 -7.66 -12.99
CA SER A 122 9.47 -7.19 -13.59
C SER A 122 10.60 -7.12 -12.54
N ILE A 123 10.34 -6.53 -11.37
CA ILE A 123 11.31 -6.46 -10.27
C ILE A 123 11.72 -7.87 -9.81
N GLN A 124 10.75 -8.78 -9.65
CA GLN A 124 11.04 -10.17 -9.28
C GLN A 124 11.92 -10.87 -10.32
N SER A 125 11.65 -10.65 -11.62
CA SER A 125 12.45 -11.18 -12.71
C SER A 125 13.88 -10.62 -12.70
N GLN A 126 14.06 -9.32 -12.45
CA GLN A 126 15.38 -8.70 -12.33
C GLN A 126 16.17 -9.32 -11.16
N ILE A 127 15.54 -9.46 -9.97
CA ILE A 127 16.18 -10.07 -8.82
C ILE A 127 16.57 -11.53 -9.11
N TYR A 128 15.65 -12.31 -9.69
CA TYR A 128 15.90 -13.72 -10.04
C TYR A 128 17.08 -13.87 -10.98
N ASN A 129 17.15 -13.06 -12.05
CA ASN A 129 18.15 -13.20 -13.10
C ASN A 129 19.51 -12.58 -12.75
N GLN A 130 19.52 -11.46 -12.01
CA GLN A 130 20.73 -10.66 -11.79
C GLN A 130 21.39 -10.90 -10.43
N VAL A 131 20.63 -11.40 -9.44
CA VAL A 131 21.10 -11.48 -8.04
C VAL A 131 21.25 -12.92 -7.57
N LEU A 132 20.31 -13.82 -7.93
CA LEU A 132 20.28 -15.18 -7.40
C LEU A 132 21.30 -16.09 -8.09
N THR A 133 22.00 -16.92 -7.28
CA THR A 133 22.80 -18.04 -7.79
C THR A 133 21.92 -19.15 -8.36
N PRO A 134 22.47 -20.10 -9.15
CA PRO A 134 21.69 -21.23 -9.67
C PRO A 134 20.99 -22.04 -8.56
N GLU A 135 21.64 -22.26 -7.44
CA GLU A 135 21.09 -23.00 -6.30
C GLU A 135 19.95 -22.23 -5.62
N GLN A 136 20.12 -20.91 -5.48
CA GLN A 136 19.07 -20.05 -4.97
C GLN A 136 17.86 -19.96 -5.91
N ARG A 137 18.06 -19.99 -7.23
CA ARG A 137 16.98 -20.07 -8.22
C ARG A 137 16.18 -21.37 -8.06
N THR A 138 16.86 -22.51 -7.92
CA THR A 138 16.21 -23.80 -7.65
C THR A 138 15.34 -23.73 -6.39
N THR A 139 15.86 -23.11 -5.31
CA THR A 139 15.10 -22.91 -4.07
C THR A 139 13.89 -21.97 -4.29
N ALA A 140 14.09 -20.87 -5.01
CA ALA A 140 13.01 -19.93 -5.34
C ALA A 140 11.88 -20.58 -6.15
N ASP A 141 12.23 -21.42 -7.12
CA ASP A 141 11.29 -22.16 -7.95
C ASP A 141 10.52 -23.20 -7.12
N SER A 142 11.19 -23.92 -6.23
CA SER A 142 10.53 -24.85 -5.28
C SER A 142 9.51 -24.11 -4.40
N LEU A 143 9.87 -22.95 -3.86
CA LEU A 143 8.95 -22.12 -3.05
C LEU A 143 7.74 -21.65 -3.88
N ARG A 144 7.96 -21.27 -5.13
CA ARG A 144 6.89 -20.87 -6.05
C ARG A 144 5.95 -22.02 -6.35
N GLN A 145 6.48 -23.22 -6.61
CA GLN A 145 5.66 -24.44 -6.85
C GLN A 145 4.80 -24.77 -5.62
N LYS A 146 5.37 -24.69 -4.41
CA LYS A 146 4.60 -24.87 -3.17
C LYS A 146 3.46 -23.84 -3.03
N GLN A 147 3.70 -22.60 -3.41
CA GLN A 147 2.69 -21.56 -3.39
C GLN A 147 1.56 -21.85 -4.40
N ILE A 148 1.92 -22.24 -5.63
CA ILE A 148 0.95 -22.63 -6.67
C ILE A 148 0.11 -23.79 -6.18
N ALA A 149 0.73 -24.86 -5.66
CA ALA A 149 0.02 -26.02 -5.14
C ALA A 149 -1.01 -25.66 -4.06
N ARG A 150 -0.64 -24.79 -3.09
CA ARG A 150 -1.56 -24.31 -2.04
C ARG A 150 -2.75 -23.54 -2.60
N ILE A 151 -2.53 -22.68 -3.59
CA ILE A 151 -3.60 -21.91 -4.22
C ILE A 151 -4.53 -22.86 -4.97
N THR A 152 -3.99 -23.82 -5.73
CA THR A 152 -4.76 -24.81 -6.48
C THR A 152 -5.61 -25.67 -5.55
N GLU A 153 -5.03 -26.16 -4.45
CA GLU A 153 -5.76 -26.93 -3.44
C GLU A 153 -6.91 -26.12 -2.82
N HIS A 154 -6.65 -24.85 -2.50
CA HIS A 154 -7.69 -23.97 -1.96
C HIS A 154 -8.84 -23.76 -2.95
N LEU A 155 -8.54 -23.52 -4.22
CA LEU A 155 -9.55 -23.39 -5.28
C LEU A 155 -10.36 -24.66 -5.46
N GLN A 156 -9.73 -25.84 -5.39
CA GLN A 156 -10.44 -27.14 -5.47
C GLN A 156 -11.40 -27.33 -4.29
N LYS A 157 -10.96 -26.97 -3.06
CA LYS A 157 -11.83 -27.04 -1.88
C LYS A 157 -13.03 -26.10 -1.99
N MET A 158 -12.84 -24.88 -2.50
CA MET A 158 -13.94 -23.93 -2.72
C MET A 158 -14.93 -24.43 -3.76
N SER A 159 -14.48 -25.09 -4.83
CA SER A 159 -15.38 -25.65 -5.86
C SER A 159 -16.20 -26.82 -5.32
N GLN A 160 -15.66 -27.63 -4.42
CA GLN A 160 -16.36 -28.75 -3.79
C GLN A 160 -17.41 -28.30 -2.76
N SER A 161 -17.07 -27.27 -1.95
CA SER A 161 -18.02 -26.74 -0.96
C SER A 161 -19.20 -25.97 -1.57
N GLY A 162 -19.07 -25.48 -2.81
CA GLY A 162 -20.16 -24.83 -3.54
C GLY A 162 -21.18 -25.77 -4.16
N THR A 163 -20.93 -27.08 -4.15
CA THR A 163 -21.85 -28.12 -4.70
C THR A 163 -22.69 -28.83 -3.63
N GLU A 164 -22.43 -28.57 -2.35
CA GLU A 164 -23.34 -29.04 -1.29
C GLU A 164 -24.55 -28.10 -1.24
N THR A 165 -25.59 -28.47 -2.00
CA THR A 165 -26.95 -27.92 -1.85
C THR A 165 -27.40 -28.21 -0.43
N PRO A 166 -27.97 -27.22 0.33
CA PRO A 166 -28.63 -27.54 1.59
C PRO A 166 -29.73 -28.53 1.27
N GLY A 167 -29.58 -29.75 1.76
CA GLY A 167 -30.59 -30.80 1.65
C GLY A 167 -31.90 -30.32 2.28
N GLU A 168 -32.97 -30.69 1.63
CA GLU A 168 -34.38 -30.57 2.00
C GLU A 168 -34.64 -30.89 3.47
#